data_4b94948728977dcabbad880f516db930
#
_entry.id   4b94948728977dcabbad880f516db930
#
_cell.length_a   1.000
_cell.length_b   1.000
_cell.length_c   1.000
_cell.angle_alpha   90.00
_cell.angle_beta   90.00
_cell.angle_gamma   90.00
#
_symmetry.space_group_name_H-M   'P 1'
#
loop_
_entity.id
_entity.type
_entity.pdbx_description
1 polymer ?
#
loop_
_entity_poly.entity_id
_entity_poly.type
_entity_poly.pdbx_seq_one_letter_code
_entity_poly.pdbx_strand_id
1 'polypeptide(L)'
;MTPRTWPRSDLKLLIVDDDPNTRALLSEALEGRGACVRASASAREAQCTIMGWHPDLVISDVGMPRESGYDLIRRVRDLPADAGGRTPAIACTGYARAEDRARAMNAGFDAVVAKPVDLELLVDTIAQIVPHARGLAAALPPEGA
;
A
#
# COMPACT_ATOMS: atom_id res chain seq x y z
N MET A 1 12.66 -24.29 12.31
CA MET A 1 11.51 -24.20 11.82
C MET A 1 11.33 -23.15 10.83
N THR A 2 10.55 -23.37 9.98
CA THR A 2 10.35 -22.45 8.94
C THR A 2 9.58 -21.28 9.42
N PRO A 3 10.00 -20.15 9.11
CA PRO A 3 9.25 -19.02 9.51
C PRO A 3 7.91 -19.10 8.86
N ARG A 4 6.95 -18.57 9.49
CA ARG A 4 5.78 -18.56 8.99
C ARG A 4 5.73 -17.70 7.90
N THR A 5 6.33 -17.82 6.87
CA THR A 5 6.24 -17.02 5.72
C THR A 5 4.99 -17.38 4.99
N TRP A 6 4.42 -16.48 4.35
CA TRP A 6 3.37 -16.59 3.51
C TRP A 6 3.81 -17.29 2.30
N PRO A 7 3.16 -18.24 1.88
CA PRO A 7 3.70 -19.04 0.82
C PRO A 7 3.96 -18.27 -0.41
N ARG A 8 3.66 -17.39 -0.65
CA ARG A 8 4.06 -16.90 -1.60
C ARG A 8 4.18 -15.77 -1.88
N SER A 9 4.70 -15.51 -1.95
CA SER A 9 5.16 -14.41 -2.38
C SER A 9 4.53 -13.95 -3.59
N ASP A 10 3.33 -14.22 -3.77
CA ASP A 10 2.63 -13.72 -4.90
C ASP A 10 2.02 -12.39 -4.62
N LEU A 11 1.91 -11.96 -3.39
CA LEU A 11 1.30 -10.68 -3.05
C LEU A 11 2.29 -9.57 -3.34
N LYS A 12 1.95 -8.71 -4.30
CA LYS A 12 2.80 -7.60 -4.71
C LYS A 12 2.25 -6.30 -4.16
N LEU A 13 3.06 -5.60 -3.41
CA LEU A 13 2.68 -4.33 -2.78
C LEU A 13 3.60 -3.22 -3.27
N LEU A 14 3.02 -2.08 -3.63
CA LEU A 14 3.79 -0.90 -4.00
C LEU A 14 3.65 0.13 -2.91
N ILE A 15 4.76 0.61 -2.37
CA ILE A 15 4.79 1.67 -1.38
C ILE A 15 5.21 2.96 -2.08
N VAL A 16 4.45 4.03 -1.88
CA VAL A 16 4.75 5.32 -2.48
C VAL A 16 4.87 6.35 -1.36
N ASP A 17 6.06 6.86 -1.18
CA ASP A 17 6.34 7.85 -0.14
C ASP A 17 7.64 8.56 -0.52
N ASP A 18 7.69 9.87 -0.36
CA ASP A 18 8.90 10.61 -0.69
C ASP A 18 9.98 10.48 0.38
N ASP A 19 9.61 10.01 1.58
CA ASP A 19 10.57 9.82 2.66
C ASP A 19 11.27 8.47 2.54
N PRO A 20 12.58 8.42 2.31
CA PRO A 20 13.28 7.15 2.14
C PRO A 20 13.25 6.28 3.40
N ASN A 21 13.20 6.88 4.58
CA ASN A 21 13.14 6.08 5.80
C ASN A 21 11.81 5.37 5.91
N THR A 22 10.72 6.04 5.58
CA THR A 22 9.40 5.41 5.59
C THR A 22 9.33 4.29 4.57
N ARG A 23 9.86 4.53 3.35
CA ARG A 23 9.88 3.48 2.34
C ARG A 23 10.63 2.24 2.82
N ALA A 24 11.80 2.46 3.43
CA ALA A 24 12.61 1.34 3.90
C ALA A 24 11.94 0.57 5.02
N LEU A 25 11.37 1.28 5.98
CA LEU A 25 10.73 0.64 7.13
C LEU A 25 9.51 -0.17 6.72
N LEU A 26 8.65 0.40 5.90
CA LEU A 26 7.46 -0.31 5.45
C LEU A 26 7.80 -1.48 4.55
N SER A 27 8.75 -1.28 3.64
CA SER A 27 9.18 -2.36 2.75
C SER A 27 9.71 -3.54 3.54
N GLU A 28 10.59 -3.27 4.48
CA GLU A 28 11.19 -4.32 5.28
C GLU A 28 10.15 -5.06 6.11
N ALA A 29 9.24 -4.31 6.72
CA ALA A 29 8.20 -4.90 7.55
C ALA A 29 7.26 -5.80 6.75
N LEU A 30 6.86 -5.35 5.56
CA LEU A 30 5.95 -6.13 4.75
C LEU A 30 6.63 -7.32 4.06
N GLU A 31 7.89 -7.13 3.66
CA GLU A 31 8.67 -8.25 3.13
C GLU A 31 8.88 -9.32 4.20
N GLY A 32 9.04 -8.90 5.44
CA GLY A 32 9.15 -9.85 6.55
C GLY A 32 7.92 -10.69 6.74
N ARG A 33 6.79 -10.24 6.22
CA ARG A 33 5.54 -11.00 6.25
C ARG A 33 5.30 -11.81 4.99
N GLY A 34 6.22 -11.77 4.04
CA GLY A 34 6.15 -12.59 2.84
C GLY A 34 5.68 -11.88 1.60
N ALA A 35 5.45 -10.58 1.66
CA ALA A 35 5.03 -9.84 0.48
C ALA A 35 6.22 -9.51 -0.42
N CYS A 36 5.96 -9.34 -1.69
CA CYS A 36 6.93 -8.85 -2.64
C CYS A 36 6.70 -7.35 -2.77
N VAL A 37 7.66 -6.54 -2.37
CA VAL A 37 7.46 -5.10 -2.24
C VAL A 37 8.36 -4.33 -3.18
N ARG A 38 7.78 -3.32 -3.82
CA ARG A 38 8.55 -2.29 -4.51
C ARG A 38 8.18 -0.95 -3.92
N ALA A 39 9.04 0.02 -4.09
CA ALA A 39 8.84 1.34 -3.52
C ALA A 39 9.15 2.41 -4.55
N SER A 40 8.36 3.47 -4.53
CA SER A 40 8.54 4.61 -5.42
C SER A 40 8.58 5.88 -4.59
N ALA A 41 9.38 6.84 -5.03
CA ALA A 41 9.57 8.08 -4.29
C ALA A 41 8.64 9.20 -4.77
N SER A 42 7.90 8.98 -5.83
CA SER A 42 7.04 10.02 -6.39
C SER A 42 5.82 9.41 -7.07
N ALA A 43 4.83 10.24 -7.29
CA ALA A 43 3.62 9.80 -7.98
C ALA A 43 3.93 9.32 -9.39
N ARG A 44 4.86 9.99 -10.05
CA ARG A 44 5.21 9.64 -11.42
C ARG A 44 5.85 8.25 -11.51
N GLU A 45 6.81 7.97 -10.64
CA GLU A 45 7.43 6.66 -10.59
C GLU A 45 6.39 5.59 -10.27
N ALA A 46 5.51 5.91 -9.33
CA ALA A 46 4.48 4.96 -8.92
C ALA A 46 3.55 4.61 -10.07
N GLN A 47 3.16 5.59 -10.86
CA GLN A 47 2.29 5.33 -12.00
C GLN A 47 2.96 4.38 -13.00
N CYS A 48 4.23 4.60 -13.28
CA CYS A 48 4.97 3.70 -14.16
C CYS A 48 5.05 2.29 -13.61
N THR A 49 5.29 2.18 -12.31
CA THR A 49 5.38 0.86 -11.67
C THR A 49 4.02 0.14 -11.69
N ILE A 50 2.95 0.87 -11.45
CA ILE A 50 1.60 0.28 -11.50
C ILE A 50 1.33 -0.29 -12.87
N MET A 51 1.64 0.47 -13.91
CA MET A 51 1.36 0.05 -15.28
C MET A 51 2.23 -1.12 -15.73
N GLY A 52 3.47 -1.17 -15.27
CA GLY A 52 4.40 -2.19 -15.72
C GLY A 52 4.48 -3.42 -14.84
N TRP A 53 4.19 -3.28 -13.56
CA TRP A 53 4.36 -4.37 -12.60
C TRP A 53 3.04 -4.94 -12.10
N HIS A 54 1.97 -4.17 -12.17
CA HIS A 54 0.64 -4.58 -11.72
C HIS A 54 0.64 -5.08 -10.27
N PRO A 55 0.93 -4.19 -9.30
CA PRO A 55 0.85 -4.61 -7.90
C PRO A 55 -0.58 -4.98 -7.52
N ASP A 56 -0.71 -5.77 -6.49
CA ASP A 56 -2.02 -6.13 -5.96
C ASP A 56 -2.62 -5.00 -5.14
N LEU A 57 -1.79 -4.12 -4.63
CA LEU A 57 -2.24 -3.00 -3.83
C LEU A 57 -1.16 -1.93 -3.75
N VAL A 58 -1.59 -0.67 -3.69
CA VAL A 58 -0.70 0.48 -3.55
C VAL A 58 -0.95 1.12 -2.20
N ILE A 59 0.11 1.42 -1.47
CA ILE A 59 0.06 2.14 -0.20
C ILE A 59 0.76 3.47 -0.46
N SER A 60 0.02 4.57 -0.46
CA SER A 60 0.58 5.86 -0.87
C SER A 60 0.41 6.92 0.20
N ASP A 61 1.51 7.62 0.48
CA ASP A 61 1.45 8.87 1.22
C ASP A 61 0.66 9.88 0.39
N VAL A 62 -0.16 10.69 1.04
CA VAL A 62 -0.92 11.71 0.33
C VAL A 62 -0.18 13.04 0.26
N GLY A 63 0.79 13.26 1.14
CA GLY A 63 1.42 14.57 1.27
C GLY A 63 2.73 14.73 0.53
N MET A 64 2.90 14.09 -0.60
CA MET A 64 4.16 14.20 -1.34
C MET A 64 4.29 15.54 -2.07
N PRO A 65 5.54 16.02 -2.26
CA PRO A 65 5.75 17.26 -2.98
C PRO A 65 5.43 17.13 -4.46
N ARG A 66 5.12 18.22 -5.09
CA ARG A 66 4.79 18.30 -6.52
C ARG A 66 3.46 17.66 -6.83
N GLU A 67 3.37 16.34 -6.75
CA GLU A 67 2.14 15.64 -7.01
C GLU A 67 1.81 14.82 -5.79
N SER A 68 0.65 15.04 -5.24
CA SER A 68 0.22 14.36 -4.02
C SER A 68 -0.27 12.95 -4.32
N GLY A 69 -0.55 12.18 -3.28
CA GLY A 69 -1.18 10.89 -3.43
C GLY A 69 -2.58 11.00 -4.02
N TYR A 70 -3.26 12.12 -3.80
CA TYR A 70 -4.57 12.37 -4.42
C TYR A 70 -4.43 12.48 -5.94
N ASP A 71 -3.41 13.20 -6.39
CA ASP A 71 -3.15 13.34 -7.82
C ASP A 71 -2.83 11.98 -8.43
N LEU A 72 -2.03 11.20 -7.74
CA LEU A 72 -1.67 9.87 -8.19
C LEU A 72 -2.91 8.99 -8.38
N ILE A 73 -3.75 8.92 -7.34
CA ILE A 73 -4.86 7.98 -7.40
C ILE A 73 -5.89 8.39 -8.46
N ARG A 74 -6.07 9.69 -8.68
CA ARG A 74 -6.98 10.14 -9.73
C ARG A 74 -6.48 9.70 -11.09
N ARG A 75 -5.18 9.84 -11.35
CA ARG A 75 -4.62 9.39 -12.62
C ARG A 75 -4.68 7.88 -12.78
N VAL A 76 -4.46 7.15 -11.69
CA VAL A 76 -4.57 5.70 -11.74
C VAL A 76 -5.99 5.28 -12.10
N ARG A 77 -6.99 5.92 -11.48
CA ARG A 77 -8.37 5.55 -11.75
C ARG A 77 -8.82 5.90 -13.18
N ASP A 78 -8.10 6.81 -13.84
CA ASP A 78 -8.38 7.12 -15.24
C ASP A 78 -7.77 6.09 -16.20
N LEU A 79 -6.91 5.22 -15.70
CA LEU A 79 -6.32 4.18 -16.54
C LEU A 79 -7.35 3.07 -16.84
N PRO A 80 -7.22 2.39 -17.97
CA PRO A 80 -8.03 1.21 -18.20
C PRO A 80 -7.79 0.17 -17.13
N ALA A 81 -8.77 -0.69 -16.90
CA ALA A 81 -8.66 -1.71 -15.87
C ALA A 81 -7.44 -2.61 -16.09
N ASP A 82 -7.14 -2.96 -17.33
CA ASP A 82 -6.00 -3.82 -17.62
C ASP A 82 -4.66 -3.10 -17.53
N ALA A 83 -4.66 -1.78 -17.37
CA ALA A 83 -3.44 -1.02 -17.13
C ALA A 83 -3.28 -0.61 -15.67
N GLY A 84 -4.11 -1.13 -14.78
CA GLY A 84 -4.01 -0.86 -13.35
C GLY A 84 -5.03 0.10 -12.81
N GLY A 85 -6.03 0.49 -13.59
CA GLY A 85 -7.01 1.50 -13.16
C GLY A 85 -7.84 1.09 -11.95
N ARG A 86 -7.93 -0.19 -11.67
CA ARG A 86 -8.68 -0.69 -10.53
C ARG A 86 -7.80 -1.25 -9.41
N THR A 87 -6.52 -0.98 -9.45
CA THR A 87 -5.62 -1.45 -8.42
C THR A 87 -6.07 -0.92 -7.05
N PRO A 88 -6.28 -1.79 -6.07
CA PRO A 88 -6.63 -1.35 -4.72
C PRO A 88 -5.59 -0.41 -4.15
N ALA A 89 -6.00 0.56 -3.37
CA ALA A 89 -5.09 1.57 -2.86
C ALA A 89 -5.48 2.03 -1.45
N ILE A 90 -4.46 2.21 -0.62
CA ILE A 90 -4.60 2.72 0.74
C ILE A 90 -3.86 4.05 0.81
N ALA A 91 -4.51 5.07 1.36
CA ALA A 91 -3.89 6.36 1.60
C ALA A 91 -3.31 6.39 3.01
N CYS A 92 -2.10 6.91 3.15
CA CYS A 92 -1.49 7.16 4.46
C CYS A 92 -1.39 8.65 4.67
N THR A 93 -1.90 9.14 5.79
CA THR A 93 -1.95 10.57 6.03
C THR A 93 -1.72 10.88 7.51
N GLY A 94 -1.06 11.99 7.78
CA GLY A 94 -0.92 12.48 9.15
C GLY A 94 -2.21 13.10 9.67
N TYR A 95 -3.17 13.37 8.79
CA TYR A 95 -4.44 13.96 9.17
C TYR A 95 -5.55 13.02 8.75
N ALA A 96 -6.03 12.22 9.70
CA ALA A 96 -7.04 11.21 9.38
C ALA A 96 -8.40 11.60 9.95
N ARG A 97 -8.80 12.86 9.77
CA ARG A 97 -10.12 13.33 10.19
C ARG A 97 -11.15 12.84 9.20
N ALA A 98 -12.42 13.01 9.56
CA ALA A 98 -13.52 12.56 8.70
C ALA A 98 -13.45 13.18 7.32
N GLU A 99 -13.16 14.49 7.23
CA GLU A 99 -13.08 15.15 5.94
C GLU A 99 -11.88 14.69 5.12
N ASP A 100 -10.78 14.34 5.77
CA ASP A 100 -9.60 13.82 5.07
C ASP A 100 -9.87 12.42 4.52
N ARG A 101 -10.58 11.61 5.30
CA ARG A 101 -10.97 10.27 4.84
C ARG A 101 -11.92 10.37 3.68
N ALA A 102 -12.90 11.27 3.76
CA ALA A 102 -13.84 11.47 2.67
C ALA A 102 -13.14 11.94 1.41
N ARG A 103 -12.18 12.83 1.55
CA ARG A 103 -11.40 13.32 0.41
C ARG A 103 -10.63 12.18 -0.27
N ALA A 104 -10.01 11.33 0.54
CA ALA A 104 -9.25 10.20 0.00
C ALA A 104 -10.15 9.22 -0.73
N MET A 105 -11.29 8.88 -0.13
CA MET A 105 -12.20 7.95 -0.75
C MET A 105 -12.78 8.54 -2.04
N ASN A 106 -13.11 9.82 -2.03
CA ASN A 106 -13.63 10.48 -3.24
C ASN A 106 -12.59 10.56 -4.35
N ALA A 107 -11.32 10.64 -3.99
CA ALA A 107 -10.26 10.68 -4.98
C ALA A 107 -10.02 9.31 -5.62
N GLY A 108 -10.40 8.23 -4.94
CA GLY A 108 -10.26 6.89 -5.48
C GLY A 108 -9.54 5.88 -4.61
N PHE A 109 -9.18 6.27 -3.39
CA PHE A 109 -8.59 5.31 -2.45
C PHE A 109 -9.67 4.41 -1.86
N ASP A 110 -9.28 3.21 -1.46
CA ASP A 110 -10.20 2.23 -0.88
C ASP A 110 -10.17 2.25 0.65
N ALA A 111 -9.14 2.81 1.24
CA ALA A 111 -9.04 2.93 2.69
C ALA A 111 -8.02 4.00 3.05
N VAL A 112 -8.04 4.41 4.31
CA VAL A 112 -7.14 5.42 4.84
C VAL A 112 -6.53 4.91 6.14
N VAL A 113 -5.23 5.06 6.28
CA VAL A 113 -4.50 4.71 7.49
C VAL A 113 -3.76 5.94 7.99
N ALA A 114 -3.86 6.19 9.28
CA ALA A 114 -3.22 7.36 9.88
C ALA A 114 -1.73 7.13 10.08
N LYS A 115 -0.95 8.19 10.02
CA LYS A 115 0.46 8.17 10.40
C LYS A 115 0.60 8.59 11.86
N PRO A 116 1.53 8.02 12.59
CA PRO A 116 2.49 7.00 12.16
C PRO A 116 1.80 5.67 11.92
N VAL A 117 2.27 4.94 10.94
CA VAL A 117 1.59 3.72 10.51
C VAL A 117 1.74 2.62 11.55
N ASP A 118 0.61 2.08 11.98
CA ASP A 118 0.58 0.90 12.83
C ASP A 118 0.60 -0.31 11.88
N LEU A 119 1.63 -1.11 11.94
CA LEU A 119 1.82 -2.21 11.02
C LEU A 119 0.68 -3.22 11.09
N GLU A 120 0.21 -3.55 12.29
CA GLU A 120 -0.88 -4.52 12.43
C GLU A 120 -2.16 -4.00 11.79
N LEU A 121 -2.46 -2.73 12.01
CA LEU A 121 -3.63 -2.13 11.40
C LEU A 121 -3.50 -2.08 9.89
N LEU A 122 -2.31 -1.77 9.39
CA LEU A 122 -2.07 -1.75 7.95
C LEU A 122 -2.27 -3.13 7.34
N VAL A 123 -1.71 -4.16 7.97
CA VAL A 123 -1.83 -5.53 7.47
C VAL A 123 -3.29 -5.98 7.49
N ASP A 124 -4.03 -5.66 8.54
CA ASP A 124 -5.45 -5.99 8.61
C ASP A 124 -6.23 -5.28 7.51
N THR A 125 -5.90 -4.02 7.25
CA THR A 125 -6.57 -3.25 6.21
C THR A 125 -6.28 -3.84 4.83
N ILE A 126 -5.04 -4.24 4.58
CA ILE A 126 -4.67 -4.90 3.33
C ILE A 126 -5.50 -6.17 3.15
N ALA A 127 -5.62 -6.97 4.19
CA ALA A 127 -6.34 -8.23 4.11
C ALA A 127 -7.83 -8.02 3.85
N GLN A 128 -8.40 -6.92 4.31
CA GLN A 128 -9.79 -6.61 4.05
C GLN A 128 -10.04 -6.22 2.60
N ILE A 129 -9.07 -5.57 1.98
CA ILE A 129 -9.22 -5.06 0.63
C ILE A 129 -8.80 -6.09 -0.41
N VAL A 130 -7.76 -6.85 -0.13
CA VAL A 130 -7.22 -7.84 -1.05
C VAL A 130 -7.43 -9.21 -0.43
N PRO A 131 -8.45 -9.95 -0.84
CA PRO A 131 -8.77 -11.21 -0.16
C PRO A 131 -7.65 -12.22 -0.08
N HIS A 132 -6.83 -12.35 -1.11
CA HIS A 132 -5.73 -13.31 -1.07
C HIS A 132 -4.58 -12.84 -0.19
N ALA A 133 -4.67 -11.64 0.38
CA ALA A 133 -3.67 -11.15 1.33
C ALA A 133 -4.00 -11.54 2.76
N ARG A 134 -5.04 -12.31 3.00
CA ARG A 134 -5.37 -12.73 4.36
C ARG A 134 -4.23 -13.50 5.01
N GLY A 135 -3.46 -14.21 4.21
CA GLY A 135 -2.29 -14.88 4.73
C GLY A 135 -1.23 -13.94 5.26
N LEU A 136 -1.21 -12.70 4.79
CA LEU A 136 -0.27 -11.73 5.30
C LEU A 136 -0.56 -11.42 6.77
N ALA A 137 -1.83 -11.28 7.14
CA ALA A 137 -2.20 -11.07 8.52
C ALA A 137 -1.99 -12.35 9.33
N ALA A 138 -2.29 -13.50 8.75
CA ALA A 138 -2.11 -14.76 9.44
C ALA A 138 -0.64 -15.15 9.56
N ALA A 139 0.24 -14.58 8.77
CA ALA A 139 1.66 -14.85 8.82
C ALA A 139 2.32 -14.05 9.92
N LEU A 140 1.72 -14.04 11.08
CA LEU A 140 2.31 -13.36 12.20
C LEU A 140 3.49 -14.17 12.71
N PRO A 141 4.43 -13.50 13.31
CA PRO A 141 5.54 -14.20 13.90
C PRO A 141 4.99 -15.17 14.89
N PRO A 142 5.52 -16.25 14.89
CA PRO A 142 5.07 -17.23 15.80
C PRO A 142 5.37 -16.81 17.17
N GLU A 143 5.44 -16.21 17.52
CA GLU A 143 5.62 -15.88 18.63
C GLU A 143 5.80 -16.51 19.34
N GLY A 144 6.08 -16.17 19.76
CA GLY A 144 6.37 -16.85 20.72
C GLY A 144 6.26 -18.02 20.12
N ALA A 145 6.02 -18.00 19.41
CA ALA A 145 5.83 -19.04 18.88
C ALA A 145 6.17 -19.56 18.79
#